data_1c5f7443171e2d81090c8a42196415f0
#
_entry.id   1c5f7443171e2d81090c8a42196415f0
#
_cell.length_a   1.000
_cell.length_b   1.000
_cell.length_c   1.000
_cell.angle_alpha   90.00
_cell.angle_beta   90.00
_cell.angle_gamma   90.00
#
_symmetry.space_group_name_H-M   'P 1'
#
loop_
_entity.id
_entity.type
_entity.pdbx_description
1 polymer ?
#
loop_
_entity_poly.entity_id
_entity_poly.type
_entity_poly.pdbx_seq_one_letter_code
_entity_poly.pdbx_strand_id
1 'polypeptide(L)'
;MTTSPTFCVWMLALAAAALGELVVGSASAQEADAEPGYPRLSVTVPIEIESDNTVDATDSAAELSDTYTTTEAEIALEYAEGSGAFALLVLEPLIDPEDDRFFEDIGLYAEELYLRHDFGPLAVIGGKFDPDFGVAWDAAPGIYGVDFAEDYELTERIGFGVEVPFALAGGEHLFSASTYFADTTALSDSALFRRGQTDRSDGGVSNTESFESFAVAVSGEIDALGYNVGLRYQERGRGDADDELGGVLGLTYAVALGEGELGLLGEVALFDGYQGATDDATYGTFGASYGLGPWSGSAVYAFRDVDNATTDHLATATLDYTFDAGVTASVAYRYGDEGGVESHTIGFLLAYELGFVTDFSR
;
A
#
# COMPACT_ATOMS: atom_id res chain seq x y z
N MET A 1 2.76 9.39 -16.10
CA MET A 1 2.48 9.02 -14.71
C MET A 1 2.09 7.58 -14.71
N THR A 2 2.90 6.73 -14.14
CA THR A 2 2.67 5.28 -14.13
C THR A 2 1.78 4.96 -12.95
N THR A 3 0.51 4.67 -13.21
CA THR A 3 -0.35 4.05 -12.20
C THR A 3 -0.01 2.57 -12.16
N SER A 4 0.63 2.11 -11.09
CA SER A 4 0.78 0.68 -10.84
C SER A 4 -0.51 0.16 -10.24
N PRO A 5 -1.24 -0.74 -10.88
CA PRO A 5 -2.40 -1.35 -10.27
C PRO A 5 -1.96 -2.54 -9.45
N THR A 6 -2.27 -2.58 -8.22
CA THR A 6 -2.36 -3.79 -7.40
C THR A 6 -1.87 -3.69 -5.97
N PHE A 7 -2.76 -3.39 -5.05
CA PHE A 7 -2.53 -3.63 -3.63
C PHE A 7 -3.86 -3.79 -2.90
N CYS A 8 -4.53 -4.86 -2.98
CA CYS A 8 -5.83 -4.84 -2.33
C CYS A 8 -6.35 -6.15 -1.75
N VAL A 9 -5.57 -7.01 -1.17
CA VAL A 9 -6.17 -8.15 -0.45
C VAL A 9 -5.52 -8.46 0.90
N TRP A 10 -4.35 -7.92 1.24
CA TRP A 10 -3.53 -8.56 2.27
C TRP A 10 -3.22 -7.76 3.53
N MET A 11 -3.54 -6.49 3.62
CA MET A 11 -3.22 -5.73 4.83
C MET A 11 -4.33 -5.61 5.88
N LEU A 12 -5.49 -6.16 5.69
CA LEU A 12 -6.34 -6.55 6.83
C LEU A 12 -5.66 -7.57 7.76
N ALA A 13 -4.56 -8.18 7.30
CA ALA A 13 -3.76 -9.09 8.10
C ALA A 13 -2.62 -8.41 8.88
N LEU A 14 -2.11 -7.24 8.48
CA LEU A 14 -1.01 -6.57 9.16
C LEU A 14 -1.46 -5.57 10.23
N ALA A 15 -2.58 -4.90 10.05
CA ALA A 15 -3.22 -4.16 11.14
C ALA A 15 -3.75 -5.10 12.24
N ALA A 16 -4.09 -6.35 11.89
CA ALA A 16 -4.46 -7.40 12.86
C ALA A 16 -3.26 -8.13 13.48
N ALA A 17 -2.05 -8.03 12.92
CA ALA A 17 -0.85 -8.66 13.49
C ALA A 17 -0.26 -7.87 14.66
N ALA A 18 -0.67 -6.62 14.86
CA ALA A 18 -0.37 -5.88 16.10
C ALA A 18 -1.33 -6.26 17.26
N LEU A 19 -2.44 -6.93 16.99
CA LEU A 19 -3.41 -7.40 17.99
C LEU A 19 -3.71 -8.88 17.76
N GLY A 20 -3.02 -9.70 18.50
CA GLY A 20 -3.22 -11.10 18.85
C GLY A 20 -4.17 -11.97 18.03
N GLU A 21 -3.58 -13.05 17.48
CA GLU A 21 -4.19 -14.35 17.24
C GLU A 21 -5.53 -14.39 16.45
N LEU A 22 -5.42 -14.57 15.13
CA LEU A 22 -6.47 -15.31 14.42
C LEU A 22 -5.85 -16.40 13.52
N VAL A 23 -6.21 -17.57 13.88
CA VAL A 23 -5.86 -18.88 13.37
C VAL A 23 -6.15 -18.99 11.87
N VAL A 24 -5.14 -19.28 11.06
CA VAL A 24 -5.32 -20.00 9.80
C VAL A 24 -4.73 -21.38 9.92
N GLY A 25 -5.52 -22.31 9.53
CA GLY A 25 -5.55 -23.70 9.85
C GLY A 25 -4.32 -24.53 9.55
N SER A 26 -4.15 -25.46 10.51
CA SER A 26 -3.58 -26.80 10.44
C SER A 26 -2.11 -26.97 10.06
N ALA A 27 -1.26 -26.58 11.02
CA ALA A 27 -0.15 -27.49 11.38
C ALA A 27 -0.03 -27.50 12.90
N SER A 28 -0.52 -28.59 13.50
CA SER A 28 -0.32 -29.02 14.89
C SER A 28 -0.30 -27.94 15.97
N ALA A 29 -1.46 -27.77 16.60
CA ALA A 29 -1.55 -27.25 17.97
C ALA A 29 -0.64 -28.09 18.88
N GLN A 30 0.49 -27.47 19.29
CA GLN A 30 1.17 -27.69 20.56
C GLN A 30 2.49 -26.96 20.57
N GLU A 31 2.45 -25.70 20.99
CA GLU A 31 3.53 -24.99 21.69
C GLU A 31 3.09 -23.53 21.97
N ALA A 32 1.99 -23.39 22.72
CA ALA A 32 1.69 -22.14 23.40
C ALA A 32 2.49 -22.16 24.71
N ASP A 33 3.57 -21.35 24.79
CA ASP A 33 4.24 -20.84 26.00
C ASP A 33 5.77 -20.70 25.88
N ALA A 34 6.37 -20.80 24.68
CA ALA A 34 7.76 -20.40 24.52
C ALA A 34 7.80 -18.98 23.93
N GLU A 35 8.46 -18.04 24.63
CA GLU A 35 8.80 -16.74 24.00
C GLU A 35 9.55 -17.01 22.70
N PRO A 36 9.23 -16.28 21.60
CA PRO A 36 9.88 -16.50 20.31
C PRO A 36 11.41 -16.36 20.49
N GLY A 37 12.15 -17.33 19.97
CA GLY A 37 13.61 -17.29 20.02
C GLY A 37 14.15 -16.29 19.01
N TYR A 38 15.27 -15.64 19.37
CA TYR A 38 16.00 -14.74 18.46
C TYR A 38 17.41 -15.27 18.20
N PRO A 39 18.02 -15.05 17.02
CA PRO A 39 17.42 -14.36 15.87
C PRO A 39 16.34 -15.20 15.18
N ARG A 40 15.36 -14.50 14.59
CA ARG A 40 14.22 -15.08 13.90
C ARG A 40 14.14 -14.51 12.49
N LEU A 41 13.91 -15.35 11.50
CA LEU A 41 13.63 -14.96 10.12
C LEU A 41 12.17 -15.28 9.81
N SER A 42 11.41 -14.30 9.35
CA SER A 42 10.11 -14.47 8.74
C SER A 42 10.16 -14.03 7.28
N VAL A 43 9.48 -14.77 6.43
CA VAL A 43 9.33 -14.44 5.01
C VAL A 43 7.88 -14.68 4.63
N THR A 44 7.25 -13.68 4.03
CA THR A 44 5.91 -13.73 3.45
C THR A 44 6.02 -13.35 1.98
N VAL A 45 5.41 -14.14 1.10
CA VAL A 45 5.47 -13.94 -0.35
C VAL A 45 4.05 -14.09 -0.90
N PRO A 46 3.28 -13.01 -0.99
CA PRO A 46 2.06 -13.00 -1.78
C PRO A 46 2.43 -13.10 -3.26
N ILE A 47 1.69 -13.90 -3.99
CA ILE A 47 1.83 -14.10 -5.44
C ILE A 47 0.46 -13.83 -6.04
N GLU A 48 0.40 -12.89 -6.95
CA GLU A 48 -0.80 -12.49 -7.65
C GLU A 48 -0.64 -12.64 -9.15
N ILE A 49 -1.69 -13.10 -9.80
CA ILE A 49 -1.82 -13.11 -11.25
C ILE A 49 -3.10 -12.35 -11.57
N GLU A 50 -2.96 -11.25 -12.26
CA GLU A 50 -4.06 -10.38 -12.62
C GLU A 50 -4.22 -10.29 -14.14
N SER A 51 -5.48 -10.12 -14.56
CA SER A 51 -5.82 -9.89 -15.96
C SER A 51 -6.89 -8.82 -16.07
N ASP A 52 -6.52 -7.69 -16.65
CA ASP A 52 -7.37 -6.53 -16.87
C ASP A 52 -7.79 -6.43 -18.31
N ASN A 53 -9.10 -6.30 -18.53
CA ASN A 53 -9.68 -6.21 -19.85
C ASN A 53 -10.58 -4.97 -19.90
N THR A 54 -10.08 -3.88 -20.48
CA THR A 54 -10.90 -2.70 -20.79
C THR A 54 -11.71 -2.99 -22.06
N VAL A 55 -12.99 -3.26 -21.83
CA VAL A 55 -13.90 -3.79 -22.86
C VAL A 55 -14.67 -2.72 -23.62
N ASP A 56 -14.71 -1.49 -23.11
CA ASP A 56 -15.35 -0.33 -23.73
C ASP A 56 -14.72 0.96 -23.18
N ALA A 57 -14.39 1.89 -24.04
CA ALA A 57 -13.90 3.21 -23.67
C ALA A 57 -14.32 4.27 -24.69
N THR A 58 -14.50 5.52 -24.24
CA THR A 58 -14.81 6.65 -25.13
C THR A 58 -13.66 6.98 -26.09
N ASP A 59 -12.42 6.66 -25.69
CA ASP A 59 -11.28 6.58 -26.58
C ASP A 59 -10.89 5.11 -26.75
N SER A 60 -11.04 4.57 -27.95
CA SER A 60 -10.73 3.17 -28.24
C SER A 60 -9.24 2.82 -28.08
N ALA A 61 -8.36 3.78 -27.95
CA ALA A 61 -6.95 3.55 -27.61
C ALA A 61 -6.76 3.09 -26.14
N ALA A 62 -7.75 3.33 -25.29
CA ALA A 62 -7.79 2.84 -23.91
C ALA A 62 -8.37 1.42 -23.76
N GLU A 63 -8.95 0.85 -24.84
CA GLU A 63 -9.37 -0.55 -24.85
C GLU A 63 -8.13 -1.44 -24.95
N LEU A 64 -7.88 -2.25 -23.93
CA LEU A 64 -6.69 -3.10 -23.86
C LEU A 64 -6.98 -4.38 -23.05
N SER A 65 -6.13 -5.38 -23.25
CA SER A 65 -6.08 -6.60 -22.46
C SER A 65 -4.66 -6.82 -21.95
N ASP A 66 -4.51 -6.82 -20.64
CA ASP A 66 -3.23 -6.94 -19.97
C ASP A 66 -3.28 -8.08 -18.95
N THR A 67 -2.22 -8.89 -18.89
CA THR A 67 -2.10 -9.98 -17.91
C THR A 67 -0.68 -10.00 -17.35
N TYR A 68 -0.58 -9.89 -16.04
CA TYR A 68 0.70 -9.75 -15.35
C TYR A 68 0.71 -10.48 -14.00
N THR A 69 1.84 -10.46 -13.35
CA THR A 69 2.01 -10.96 -11.98
C THR A 69 2.63 -9.88 -11.12
N THR A 70 2.15 -9.82 -9.89
CA THR A 70 2.73 -9.00 -8.82
C THR A 70 3.10 -9.90 -7.65
N THR A 71 4.21 -9.57 -7.03
CA THR A 71 4.71 -10.27 -5.85
C THR A 71 5.43 -9.28 -4.97
N GLU A 72 5.12 -9.28 -3.70
CA GLU A 72 5.70 -8.43 -2.69
C GLU A 72 6.25 -9.27 -1.55
N ALA A 73 7.52 -9.59 -1.66
CA ALA A 73 8.16 -10.45 -0.70
C ALA A 73 8.63 -9.65 0.52
N GLU A 74 7.96 -9.83 1.65
CA GLU A 74 8.37 -9.31 2.95
C GLU A 74 9.41 -10.22 3.60
N ILE A 75 10.51 -9.66 4.04
CA ILE A 75 11.59 -10.37 4.71
C ILE A 75 11.96 -9.63 5.99
N ALA A 76 11.75 -10.25 7.15
CA ALA A 76 12.16 -9.71 8.44
C ALA A 76 13.18 -10.63 9.12
N LEU A 77 14.36 -10.09 9.41
CA LEU A 77 15.37 -10.73 10.24
C LEU A 77 15.45 -10.00 11.58
N GLU A 78 14.75 -10.53 12.58
CA GLU A 78 14.70 -9.94 13.91
C GLU A 78 15.80 -10.52 14.80
N TYR A 79 16.54 -9.67 15.51
CA TYR A 79 17.53 -10.07 16.53
C TYR A 79 17.01 -9.88 17.96
N ALA A 80 15.93 -9.13 18.13
CA ALA A 80 15.14 -8.96 19.35
C ALA A 80 13.72 -8.55 18.94
N GLU A 81 12.76 -8.61 19.86
CA GLU A 81 11.37 -8.18 19.61
C GLU A 81 11.34 -6.76 19.00
N GLY A 82 10.68 -6.62 17.84
CA GLY A 82 10.57 -5.36 17.11
C GLY A 82 11.91 -4.74 16.66
N SER A 83 13.01 -5.48 16.72
CA SER A 83 14.34 -4.97 16.37
C SER A 83 15.03 -5.89 15.38
N GLY A 84 15.33 -5.38 14.17
CA GLY A 84 15.88 -6.20 13.11
C GLY A 84 16.19 -5.43 11.83
N ALA A 85 16.36 -6.19 10.77
CA ALA A 85 16.47 -5.72 9.39
C ALA A 85 15.22 -6.19 8.60
N PHE A 86 14.65 -5.30 7.84
CA PHE A 86 13.43 -5.53 7.09
C PHE A 86 13.65 -5.20 5.62
N ALA A 87 13.04 -5.96 4.72
CA ALA A 87 13.04 -5.70 3.29
C ALA A 87 11.69 -6.06 2.69
N LEU A 88 11.19 -5.20 1.80
CA LEU A 88 10.11 -5.46 0.87
C LEU A 88 10.69 -5.49 -0.54
N LEU A 89 10.54 -6.64 -1.21
CA LEU A 89 10.97 -6.83 -2.59
C LEU A 89 9.74 -6.97 -3.48
N VAL A 90 9.61 -6.05 -4.42
CA VAL A 90 8.48 -5.99 -5.36
C VAL A 90 8.89 -6.53 -6.71
N LEU A 91 8.02 -7.35 -7.30
CA LEU A 91 8.13 -7.86 -8.66
C LEU A 91 6.81 -7.56 -9.37
N GLU A 92 6.85 -6.65 -10.36
CA GLU A 92 5.69 -6.14 -11.06
C GLU A 92 6.04 -5.60 -12.46
N PRO A 93 5.04 -5.33 -13.34
CA PRO A 93 5.28 -4.56 -14.57
C PRO A 93 5.70 -3.12 -14.25
N LEU A 94 6.73 -2.61 -14.92
CA LEU A 94 7.29 -1.27 -14.66
C LEU A 94 6.91 -0.22 -15.71
N ILE A 95 6.09 -0.56 -16.68
CA ILE A 95 5.55 0.36 -17.69
C ILE A 95 4.03 0.36 -17.64
N ASP A 96 3.43 1.42 -18.18
CA ASP A 96 1.98 1.54 -18.27
C ASP A 96 1.36 0.31 -18.94
N PRO A 97 0.10 -0.04 -18.61
CA PRO A 97 -0.62 -1.12 -19.27
C PRO A 97 -0.62 -0.99 -20.79
N GLU A 98 -0.31 -2.09 -21.49
CA GLU A 98 -0.29 -2.17 -22.93
C GLU A 98 -1.24 -3.27 -23.43
N ASP A 99 -1.77 -3.11 -24.65
CA ASP A 99 -2.64 -4.11 -25.25
C ASP A 99 -1.87 -5.38 -25.62
N ASP A 100 -2.50 -6.53 -25.40
CA ASP A 100 -1.94 -7.87 -25.61
C ASP A 100 -0.67 -8.18 -24.76
N ARG A 101 -0.40 -7.42 -23.69
CA ARG A 101 0.71 -7.73 -22.77
C ARG A 101 0.40 -9.02 -21.99
N PHE A 102 1.39 -9.91 -21.89
CA PHE A 102 1.29 -11.17 -21.17
C PHE A 102 2.60 -11.52 -20.48
N PHE A 103 2.74 -11.22 -19.18
CA PHE A 103 3.93 -11.41 -18.34
C PHE A 103 5.20 -10.78 -18.91
N GLU A 104 5.08 -9.58 -19.49
CA GLU A 104 6.21 -8.82 -20.02
C GLU A 104 6.54 -7.65 -19.09
N ASP A 105 7.71 -7.04 -19.27
CA ASP A 105 8.18 -5.82 -18.59
C ASP A 105 8.28 -5.91 -17.07
N ILE A 106 8.41 -7.14 -16.56
CA ILE A 106 8.47 -7.41 -15.13
C ILE A 106 9.83 -7.01 -14.57
N GLY A 107 9.84 -6.04 -13.66
CA GLY A 107 10.98 -5.62 -12.87
C GLY A 107 10.98 -6.22 -11.48
N LEU A 108 12.13 -6.28 -10.86
CA LEU A 108 12.33 -6.66 -9.45
C LEU A 108 13.15 -5.56 -8.78
N TYR A 109 12.62 -4.97 -7.71
CA TYR A 109 13.31 -3.93 -6.95
C TYR A 109 13.06 -4.06 -5.46
N ALA A 110 13.84 -3.35 -4.65
CA ALA A 110 13.60 -3.23 -3.22
C ALA A 110 12.80 -1.95 -2.99
N GLU A 111 11.55 -2.07 -2.58
CA GLU A 111 10.72 -0.93 -2.17
C GLU A 111 11.15 -0.45 -0.79
N GLU A 112 11.30 -1.39 0.16
CA GLU A 112 11.84 -1.10 1.47
C GLU A 112 13.12 -1.89 1.75
N LEU A 113 14.05 -1.26 2.45
CA LEU A 113 15.24 -1.89 3.02
C LEU A 113 15.74 -1.04 4.20
N TYR A 114 15.35 -1.41 5.41
CA TYR A 114 15.65 -0.60 6.58
C TYR A 114 16.05 -1.44 7.81
N LEU A 115 16.62 -0.76 8.78
CA LEU A 115 16.86 -1.25 10.13
C LEU A 115 15.86 -0.62 11.08
N ARG A 116 15.32 -1.42 12.00
CA ARG A 116 14.45 -0.98 13.08
C ARG A 116 15.04 -1.40 14.41
N HIS A 117 14.99 -0.51 15.40
CA HIS A 117 15.39 -0.84 16.76
C HIS A 117 14.40 -0.28 17.77
N ASP A 118 13.83 -1.18 18.58
CA ASP A 118 12.92 -0.85 19.66
C ASP A 118 13.72 -0.53 20.96
N PHE A 119 13.51 0.66 21.50
CA PHE A 119 14.05 1.12 22.78
C PHE A 119 13.03 1.01 23.92
N GLY A 120 11.91 0.35 23.72
CA GLY A 120 10.80 0.18 24.65
C GLY A 120 9.75 1.29 24.53
N PRO A 121 10.01 2.56 24.91
CA PRO A 121 9.04 3.63 24.76
C PRO A 121 8.93 4.18 23.34
N LEU A 122 9.87 3.87 22.47
CA LEU A 122 9.89 4.28 21.07
C LEU A 122 10.72 3.30 20.22
N ALA A 123 10.41 3.20 18.93
CA ALA A 123 11.27 2.56 17.94
C ALA A 123 11.89 3.62 17.02
N VAL A 124 13.05 3.29 16.46
CA VAL A 124 13.75 4.11 15.46
C VAL A 124 13.95 3.27 14.21
N ILE A 125 13.67 3.88 13.07
CA ILE A 125 13.81 3.30 11.73
C ILE A 125 14.89 4.08 10.98
N GLY A 126 15.67 3.41 10.14
CA GLY A 126 16.64 4.08 9.27
C GLY A 126 16.99 3.22 8.06
N GLY A 127 16.88 3.82 6.87
CA GLY A 127 17.10 3.15 5.59
C GLY A 127 16.19 3.64 4.50
N LYS A 128 15.81 2.75 3.60
CA LYS A 128 14.77 2.93 2.60
C LYS A 128 13.46 2.38 3.17
N PHE A 129 12.45 3.21 3.33
CA PHE A 129 11.18 2.84 3.94
C PHE A 129 10.06 3.75 3.47
N ASP A 130 8.82 3.38 3.77
CA ASP A 130 7.61 4.10 3.40
C ASP A 130 7.07 4.85 4.63
N PRO A 131 7.15 6.19 4.63
CA PRO A 131 6.61 7.00 5.71
C PRO A 131 5.09 6.92 5.81
N ASP A 132 4.55 6.81 7.03
CA ASP A 132 3.11 6.70 7.30
C ASP A 132 2.34 7.96 6.84
N PHE A 133 1.40 7.79 5.90
CA PHE A 133 0.55 8.85 5.38
C PHE A 133 -0.72 8.30 4.73
N GLY A 134 -1.84 8.25 5.48
CA GLY A 134 -3.11 7.70 5.03
C GLY A 134 -3.25 6.18 5.23
N VAL A 135 -4.38 5.65 4.82
CA VAL A 135 -4.71 4.21 4.90
C VAL A 135 -5.36 3.68 3.63
N ALA A 136 -5.86 4.54 2.73
CA ALA A 136 -6.65 4.08 1.59
C ALA A 136 -5.80 3.37 0.54
N TRP A 137 -4.52 3.76 0.38
CA TRP A 137 -3.57 3.13 -0.52
C TRP A 137 -3.33 1.64 -0.21
N ASP A 138 -3.66 1.23 1.00
CA ASP A 138 -3.45 -0.11 1.53
C ASP A 138 -4.77 -0.81 1.88
N ALA A 139 -5.70 -0.12 2.52
CA ALA A 139 -6.90 -0.72 3.11
C ALA A 139 -8.16 -0.60 2.23
N ALA A 140 -8.14 0.10 1.10
CA ALA A 140 -9.32 0.19 0.24
C ALA A 140 -9.59 -1.16 -0.45
N PRO A 141 -10.81 -1.72 -0.31
CA PRO A 141 -11.06 -3.10 -0.68
C PRO A 141 -11.30 -3.31 -2.18
N GLY A 142 -10.96 -4.50 -2.68
CA GLY A 142 -11.18 -4.95 -4.05
C GLY A 142 -10.00 -4.66 -4.99
N ILE A 143 -9.99 -5.24 -6.19
CA ILE A 143 -8.84 -5.21 -7.13
C ILE A 143 -8.38 -3.78 -7.45
N TYR A 144 -9.32 -2.85 -7.64
CA TYR A 144 -9.04 -1.46 -8.05
C TYR A 144 -9.36 -0.44 -6.96
N GLY A 145 -9.48 -0.88 -5.70
CA GLY A 145 -9.90 -0.01 -4.61
C GLY A 145 -8.88 1.09 -4.29
N VAL A 146 -7.62 0.82 -4.50
CA VAL A 146 -6.47 1.66 -4.14
C VAL A 146 -6.01 2.61 -5.26
N ASP A 147 -6.43 2.39 -6.52
CA ASP A 147 -5.87 3.04 -7.72
C ASP A 147 -5.57 4.54 -7.58
N PHE A 148 -6.49 5.32 -6.99
CA PHE A 148 -6.26 6.75 -6.80
C PHE A 148 -5.51 7.09 -5.52
N ALA A 149 -5.54 6.21 -4.53
CA ALA A 149 -4.85 6.44 -3.27
C ALA A 149 -3.33 6.21 -3.39
N GLU A 150 -2.90 5.32 -4.30
CA GLU A 150 -1.50 5.10 -4.63
C GLU A 150 -0.81 6.34 -5.23
N ASP A 151 -1.56 7.25 -5.88
CA ASP A 151 -1.01 8.50 -6.42
C ASP A 151 -0.31 9.37 -5.35
N TYR A 152 -0.71 9.24 -4.07
CA TYR A 152 -0.17 10.03 -2.98
C TYR A 152 0.49 9.23 -1.86
N GLU A 153 0.65 7.95 -2.03
CA GLU A 153 1.45 7.11 -1.16
C GLU A 153 2.91 7.60 -1.08
N LEU A 154 3.54 7.39 0.06
CA LEU A 154 4.95 7.73 0.26
C LEU A 154 5.81 6.48 0.19
N THR A 155 6.21 6.06 -1.01
CA THR A 155 7.05 4.88 -1.21
C THR A 155 8.51 5.23 -1.51
N GLU A 156 9.42 4.29 -1.26
CA GLU A 156 10.83 4.37 -1.65
C GLU A 156 11.58 5.61 -1.10
N ARG A 157 11.40 5.94 0.18
CA ARG A 157 12.08 7.09 0.80
C ARG A 157 13.33 6.66 1.57
N ILE A 158 14.44 7.36 1.36
CA ILE A 158 15.66 7.21 2.17
C ILE A 158 15.59 8.18 3.35
N GLY A 159 15.63 7.65 4.58
CA GLY A 159 15.48 8.52 5.72
C GLY A 159 15.61 7.87 7.08
N PHE A 160 15.05 8.57 8.05
CA PHE A 160 14.94 8.14 9.44
C PHE A 160 13.55 8.41 9.97
N GLY A 161 13.02 7.46 10.73
CA GLY A 161 11.72 7.57 11.38
C GLY A 161 11.81 7.25 12.87
N VAL A 162 10.83 7.75 13.61
CA VAL A 162 10.56 7.37 14.99
C VAL A 162 9.10 7.00 15.13
N GLU A 163 8.84 5.98 15.93
CA GLU A 163 7.51 5.50 16.25
C GLU A 163 7.34 5.47 17.78
N VAL A 164 6.23 5.98 18.26
CA VAL A 164 5.92 6.04 19.69
C VAL A 164 4.53 5.45 19.92
N PRO A 165 4.43 4.19 20.35
CA PRO A 165 3.16 3.60 20.72
C PRO A 165 2.64 4.24 22.02
N PHE A 166 1.33 4.48 22.12
CA PHE A 166 0.71 4.99 23.32
C PHE A 166 -0.75 4.52 23.44
N ALA A 167 -1.26 4.43 24.68
CA ALA A 167 -2.64 4.10 24.94
C ALA A 167 -3.43 5.34 25.37
N LEU A 168 -4.59 5.58 24.77
CA LEU A 168 -5.48 6.69 25.08
C LEU A 168 -6.95 6.29 24.84
N ALA A 169 -7.84 6.75 25.70
CA ALA A 169 -9.29 6.54 25.59
C ALA A 169 -9.74 5.07 25.45
N GLY A 170 -8.92 4.12 25.90
CA GLY A 170 -9.19 2.69 25.82
C GLY A 170 -8.75 2.03 24.50
N GLY A 171 -8.09 2.80 23.61
CA GLY A 171 -7.51 2.33 22.38
C GLY A 171 -5.98 2.31 22.41
N GLU A 172 -5.39 1.66 21.41
CA GLU A 172 -3.97 1.67 21.12
C GLU A 172 -3.67 2.59 19.93
N HIS A 173 -2.60 3.35 20.04
CA HIS A 173 -2.28 4.39 19.08
C HIS A 173 -0.79 4.41 18.80
N LEU A 174 -0.42 4.86 17.61
CA LEU A 174 0.94 5.07 17.18
C LEU A 174 1.12 6.53 16.73
N PHE A 175 2.10 7.20 17.27
CA PHE A 175 2.62 8.44 16.69
C PHE A 175 3.85 8.08 15.87
N SER A 176 3.88 8.47 14.61
CA SER A 176 5.02 8.34 13.71
C SER A 176 5.52 9.72 13.25
N ALA A 177 6.83 9.85 13.10
CA ALA A 177 7.44 11.02 12.50
C ALA A 177 8.71 10.62 11.75
N SER A 178 8.87 11.10 10.54
CA SER A 178 10.00 10.75 9.67
C SER A 178 10.54 11.98 8.94
N THR A 179 11.83 11.91 8.59
CA THR A 179 12.48 12.84 7.67
C THR A 179 13.19 12.04 6.58
N TYR A 180 13.09 12.49 5.34
CA TYR A 180 13.48 11.68 4.20
C TYR A 180 13.77 12.51 2.93
N PHE A 181 14.23 11.80 1.91
CA PHE A 181 14.26 12.23 0.51
C PHE A 181 13.95 11.04 -0.41
N ALA A 182 13.55 11.29 -1.66
CA ALA A 182 13.29 10.24 -2.65
C ALA A 182 14.57 9.43 -2.92
N ASP A 183 14.44 8.11 -3.07
CA ASP A 183 15.59 7.24 -3.29
C ASP A 183 16.28 7.55 -4.63
N THR A 184 17.51 8.07 -4.56
CA THR A 184 18.41 8.30 -5.69
C THR A 184 19.59 7.33 -5.68
N THR A 185 19.56 6.31 -4.83
CA THR A 185 20.61 5.28 -4.77
C THR A 185 20.44 4.23 -5.87
N ALA A 186 21.35 3.29 -5.94
CA ALA A 186 21.23 2.16 -6.86
C ALA A 186 20.03 1.24 -6.55
N LEU A 187 19.39 1.40 -5.38
CA LEU A 187 18.18 0.66 -5.01
C LEU A 187 16.90 1.23 -5.67
N SER A 188 16.97 2.41 -6.29
CA SER A 188 15.87 2.97 -7.10
C SER A 188 15.79 2.34 -8.48
N ASP A 189 16.83 1.62 -8.95
CA ASP A 189 16.79 0.84 -10.18
C ASP A 189 16.23 -0.57 -9.92
N SER A 190 15.74 -1.21 -10.97
CA SER A 190 15.21 -2.57 -10.91
C SER A 190 16.12 -3.56 -11.62
N ALA A 191 16.05 -4.82 -11.19
CA ALA A 191 16.61 -5.96 -11.91
C ALA A 191 15.57 -6.52 -12.90
N LEU A 192 15.96 -7.45 -13.77
CA LEU A 192 15.15 -8.03 -14.84
C LEU A 192 14.79 -6.95 -15.88
N PHE A 193 13.56 -6.48 -15.93
CA PHE A 193 13.26 -5.27 -16.69
C PHE A 193 13.72 -4.04 -15.89
N ARG A 194 14.43 -3.11 -16.55
CA ARG A 194 15.09 -1.98 -15.86
C ARG A 194 14.32 -0.68 -16.04
N ARG A 195 13.90 -0.08 -14.91
CA ARG A 195 13.32 1.27 -14.90
C ARG A 195 14.37 2.39 -14.91
N GLY A 196 15.63 2.04 -14.60
CA GLY A 196 16.73 3.00 -14.44
C GLY A 196 16.79 3.58 -13.02
N GLN A 197 18.00 3.97 -12.64
CA GLN A 197 18.21 4.64 -11.36
C GLN A 197 17.63 6.06 -11.41
N THR A 198 16.92 6.46 -10.38
CA THR A 198 16.46 7.84 -10.21
C THR A 198 17.64 8.76 -9.95
N ASP A 199 17.75 9.83 -10.73
CA ASP A 199 18.75 10.87 -10.54
C ASP A 199 18.11 12.15 -9.99
N ARG A 200 18.86 12.93 -9.23
CA ARG A 200 18.40 14.25 -8.76
C ARG A 200 17.97 15.19 -9.90
N SER A 201 18.46 14.96 -11.11
CA SER A 201 18.08 15.75 -12.29
C SER A 201 16.69 15.45 -12.84
N ASP A 202 16.07 14.36 -12.41
CA ASP A 202 14.74 13.95 -12.85
C ASP A 202 13.63 14.84 -12.25
N GLY A 203 13.97 15.55 -11.15
CA GLY A 203 13.00 16.40 -10.46
C GLY A 203 12.04 15.59 -9.59
N GLY A 204 10.92 16.20 -9.24
CA GLY A 204 9.91 15.64 -8.35
C GLY A 204 10.15 15.98 -6.88
N VAL A 205 9.07 16.16 -6.16
CA VAL A 205 9.11 16.49 -4.72
C VAL A 205 9.89 15.46 -3.92
N SER A 206 10.59 15.93 -2.89
CA SER A 206 11.54 15.16 -2.07
C SER A 206 12.79 14.62 -2.80
N ASN A 207 12.94 14.79 -4.12
CA ASN A 207 14.14 14.39 -4.85
C ASN A 207 15.27 15.43 -4.67
N THR A 208 15.74 15.59 -3.43
CA THR A 208 16.62 16.68 -3.00
C THR A 208 17.98 16.19 -2.47
N GLU A 209 18.13 14.91 -2.13
CA GLU A 209 19.27 14.33 -1.41
C GLU A 209 19.53 15.04 -0.06
N SER A 210 18.49 15.65 0.53
CA SER A 210 18.51 16.31 1.82
C SER A 210 17.33 15.89 2.69
N PHE A 211 17.48 15.88 4.01
CA PHE A 211 16.44 15.50 4.98
C PHE A 211 15.52 16.68 5.32
N GLU A 212 15.07 17.43 4.33
CA GLU A 212 14.19 18.60 4.51
C GLU A 212 12.72 18.25 4.30
N SER A 213 12.42 17.11 3.66
CA SER A 213 11.06 16.57 3.61
C SER A 213 10.75 15.76 4.87
N PHE A 214 9.49 15.80 5.32
CA PHE A 214 9.07 15.07 6.51
C PHE A 214 7.59 14.65 6.41
N ALA A 215 7.25 13.60 7.16
CA ALA A 215 5.88 13.18 7.44
C ALA A 215 5.70 12.99 8.95
N VAL A 216 4.50 13.27 9.42
CA VAL A 216 4.04 12.97 10.78
C VAL A 216 2.63 12.43 10.72
N ALA A 217 2.36 11.35 11.47
CA ALA A 217 1.03 10.79 11.54
C ALA A 217 0.69 10.33 12.97
N VAL A 218 -0.60 10.23 13.22
CA VAL A 218 -1.17 9.55 14.35
C VAL A 218 -2.21 8.57 13.84
N SER A 219 -1.97 7.30 14.06
CA SER A 219 -2.89 6.22 13.75
C SER A 219 -3.33 5.48 15.02
N GLY A 220 -4.38 4.69 14.92
CA GLY A 220 -4.82 3.86 16.04
C GLY A 220 -6.22 3.35 15.90
N GLU A 221 -6.65 2.59 16.92
CA GLU A 221 -7.97 1.99 17.00
C GLU A 221 -8.63 2.30 18.33
N ILE A 222 -9.94 2.57 18.30
CA ILE A 222 -10.81 2.70 19.45
C ILE A 222 -12.05 1.82 19.19
N ASP A 223 -12.16 0.71 19.90
CA ASP A 223 -13.15 -0.34 19.65
C ASP A 223 -13.07 -0.84 18.19
N ALA A 224 -14.10 -0.59 17.38
CA ALA A 224 -14.21 -1.00 15.98
C ALA A 224 -13.79 0.12 14.99
N LEU A 225 -13.40 1.28 15.50
CA LEU A 225 -13.03 2.44 14.69
C LEU A 225 -11.51 2.58 14.61
N GLY A 226 -10.94 2.35 13.41
CA GLY A 226 -9.57 2.71 13.08
C GLY A 226 -9.49 4.12 12.49
N TYR A 227 -8.35 4.77 12.65
CA TYR A 227 -8.10 6.09 12.05
C TYR A 227 -6.62 6.33 11.75
N ASN A 228 -6.38 7.18 10.75
CA ASN A 228 -5.07 7.79 10.49
C ASN A 228 -5.26 9.29 10.23
N VAL A 229 -4.42 10.11 10.84
CA VAL A 229 -4.34 11.54 10.57
C VAL A 229 -2.89 11.86 10.28
N GLY A 230 -2.59 12.24 9.04
CA GLY A 230 -1.24 12.50 8.57
C GLY A 230 -1.05 13.92 8.05
N LEU A 231 0.17 14.41 8.16
CA LEU A 231 0.67 15.63 7.52
C LEU A 231 2.01 15.31 6.88
N ARG A 232 2.23 15.79 5.65
CA ARG A 232 3.54 15.70 4.99
C ARG A 232 3.95 17.04 4.39
N TYR A 233 5.24 17.28 4.39
CA TYR A 233 5.88 18.36 3.63
C TYR A 233 6.99 17.72 2.78
N GLN A 234 6.98 18.01 1.50
CA GLN A 234 8.01 17.55 0.57
C GLN A 234 8.66 18.76 -0.11
N GLU A 235 9.96 18.93 0.13
CA GLU A 235 10.73 19.99 -0.53
C GLU A 235 10.75 19.71 -2.05
N ARG A 236 10.58 20.75 -2.84
CA ARG A 236 10.64 20.67 -4.30
C ARG A 236 11.99 20.17 -4.80
N GLY A 237 11.96 19.31 -5.77
CA GLY A 237 13.14 18.86 -6.47
C GLY A 237 13.57 19.82 -7.58
N ARG A 238 14.50 19.38 -8.39
CA ARG A 238 15.07 20.21 -9.45
C ARG A 238 14.07 20.45 -10.58
N GLY A 239 13.64 21.66 -10.78
CA GLY A 239 12.74 22.08 -11.85
C GLY A 239 11.29 22.20 -11.43
N ASP A 240 10.96 21.78 -10.21
CA ASP A 240 9.63 21.95 -9.64
C ASP A 240 9.35 23.42 -9.35
N ALA A 241 8.07 23.78 -9.42
CA ALA A 241 7.63 25.15 -9.20
C ALA A 241 7.48 25.47 -7.72
N ASP A 242 6.99 24.54 -6.92
CA ASP A 242 6.68 24.74 -5.50
C ASP A 242 7.02 23.50 -4.65
N ASP A 243 7.03 23.69 -3.34
CA ASP A 243 7.07 22.61 -2.36
C ASP A 243 5.67 22.02 -2.21
N GLU A 244 5.55 20.78 -1.78
CA GLU A 244 4.26 20.15 -1.52
C GLU A 244 3.97 20.09 -0.03
N LEU A 245 2.75 20.52 0.35
CA LEU A 245 2.19 20.32 1.68
C LEU A 245 0.93 19.45 1.57
N GLY A 246 0.93 18.28 2.20
CA GLY A 246 -0.19 17.34 2.20
C GLY A 246 -0.78 17.11 3.59
N GLY A 247 -2.08 16.87 3.64
CA GLY A 247 -2.79 16.44 4.84
C GLY A 247 -3.81 15.35 4.52
N VAL A 248 -3.91 14.33 5.36
CA VAL A 248 -4.81 13.19 5.17
C VAL A 248 -5.60 12.87 6.43
N LEU A 249 -6.84 12.42 6.24
CA LEU A 249 -7.70 11.85 7.27
C LEU A 249 -8.34 10.58 6.72
N GLY A 250 -7.93 9.44 7.24
CA GLY A 250 -8.49 8.12 6.97
C GLY A 250 -9.25 7.58 8.17
N LEU A 251 -10.37 6.90 7.93
CA LEU A 251 -11.19 6.22 8.91
C LEU A 251 -11.56 4.83 8.40
N THR A 252 -11.44 3.83 9.26
CA THR A 252 -11.91 2.47 9.01
C THR A 252 -12.90 2.05 10.11
N TYR A 253 -13.85 1.21 9.76
CA TYR A 253 -14.79 0.66 10.74
C TYR A 253 -15.14 -0.77 10.37
N ALA A 254 -14.94 -1.71 11.31
CA ALA A 254 -15.27 -3.11 11.12
C ALA A 254 -16.27 -3.58 12.18
N VAL A 255 -17.36 -4.21 11.74
CA VAL A 255 -18.41 -4.67 12.67
C VAL A 255 -19.06 -5.95 12.17
N ALA A 256 -19.32 -6.87 13.11
CA ALA A 256 -20.10 -8.06 12.82
C ALA A 256 -21.53 -7.68 12.39
N LEU A 257 -21.97 -8.16 11.24
CA LEU A 257 -23.29 -7.94 10.67
C LEU A 257 -23.92 -9.28 10.25
N GLY A 258 -24.89 -9.76 11.03
CA GLY A 258 -25.44 -11.09 10.81
C GLY A 258 -24.44 -12.21 11.07
N GLU A 259 -24.19 -13.05 10.05
CA GLU A 259 -23.18 -14.13 10.11
C GLU A 259 -21.84 -13.71 9.48
N GLY A 260 -21.74 -12.49 8.99
CA GLY A 260 -20.57 -11.93 8.33
C GLY A 260 -20.04 -10.69 9.03
N GLU A 261 -19.07 -10.04 8.38
CA GLU A 261 -18.44 -8.81 8.83
C GLU A 261 -18.58 -7.72 7.78
N LEU A 262 -18.99 -6.54 8.21
CA LEU A 262 -19.03 -5.32 7.39
C LEU A 262 -17.80 -4.48 7.70
N GLY A 263 -16.99 -4.21 6.67
CA GLY A 263 -15.93 -3.23 6.68
C GLY A 263 -16.37 -1.94 5.96
N LEU A 264 -15.97 -0.79 6.50
CA LEU A 264 -16.16 0.52 5.87
C LEU A 264 -14.83 1.28 5.90
N LEU A 265 -14.57 2.02 4.85
CA LEU A 265 -13.41 2.89 4.72
C LEU A 265 -13.83 4.25 4.17
N GLY A 266 -13.24 5.32 4.66
CA GLY A 266 -13.35 6.65 4.09
C GLY A 266 -12.08 7.44 4.34
N GLU A 267 -11.48 7.97 3.27
CA GLU A 267 -10.30 8.81 3.35
C GLU A 267 -10.43 10.05 2.48
N VAL A 268 -9.88 11.15 2.96
CA VAL A 268 -9.72 12.39 2.18
C VAL A 268 -8.30 12.89 2.37
N ALA A 269 -7.62 13.18 1.25
CA ALA A 269 -6.30 13.79 1.22
C ALA A 269 -6.33 15.11 0.45
N LEU A 270 -5.60 16.12 0.96
CA LEU A 270 -5.55 17.48 0.43
C LEU A 270 -4.09 17.88 0.25
N PHE A 271 -3.78 18.51 -0.87
CA PHE A 271 -2.42 18.91 -1.22
C PHE A 271 -2.40 20.35 -1.76
N ASP A 272 -1.45 21.13 -1.27
CA ASP A 272 -1.02 22.44 -1.79
C ASP A 272 0.34 22.22 -2.48
N GLY A 273 0.52 22.69 -3.71
CA GLY A 273 1.72 22.46 -4.50
C GLY A 273 1.88 20.98 -4.96
N TYR A 274 0.78 20.34 -5.33
CA TYR A 274 0.72 18.91 -5.62
C TYR A 274 1.79 18.46 -6.63
N GLN A 275 2.61 17.45 -6.26
CA GLN A 275 3.72 16.93 -7.05
C GLN A 275 4.71 18.01 -7.52
N GLY A 276 4.92 19.08 -6.75
CA GLY A 276 5.84 20.16 -7.08
C GLY A 276 5.34 21.18 -8.12
N ALA A 277 4.06 21.07 -8.51
CA ALA A 277 3.38 22.07 -9.33
C ALA A 277 2.88 23.24 -8.46
N THR A 278 2.20 24.19 -9.08
CA THR A 278 1.48 25.27 -8.37
C THR A 278 0.00 24.95 -8.17
N ASP A 279 -0.39 23.73 -8.53
CA ASP A 279 -1.77 23.28 -8.52
C ASP A 279 -2.07 22.53 -7.21
N ASP A 280 -3.27 22.73 -6.68
CA ASP A 280 -3.77 22.00 -5.51
C ASP A 280 -4.43 20.70 -5.97
N ALA A 281 -4.48 19.70 -5.08
CA ALA A 281 -5.19 18.46 -5.35
C ALA A 281 -6.04 18.02 -4.15
N THR A 282 -7.18 17.40 -4.45
CA THR A 282 -8.06 16.76 -3.47
C THR A 282 -8.37 15.34 -3.92
N TYR A 283 -8.16 14.40 -3.03
CA TYR A 283 -8.50 12.99 -3.20
C TYR A 283 -9.56 12.57 -2.20
N GLY A 284 -10.42 11.66 -2.61
CA GLY A 284 -11.37 11.02 -1.71
C GLY A 284 -11.59 9.57 -2.11
N THR A 285 -11.47 8.65 -1.16
CA THR A 285 -11.70 7.21 -1.33
C THR A 285 -12.71 6.73 -0.30
N PHE A 286 -13.78 6.07 -0.74
CA PHE A 286 -14.86 5.56 0.10
C PHE A 286 -15.15 4.12 -0.28
N GLY A 287 -14.91 3.19 0.65
CA GLY A 287 -15.05 1.75 0.46
C GLY A 287 -16.01 1.10 1.43
N ALA A 288 -16.62 0.02 0.97
CA ALA A 288 -17.37 -0.91 1.81
C ALA A 288 -17.08 -2.35 1.39
N SER A 289 -16.94 -3.25 2.35
CA SER A 289 -16.78 -4.68 2.12
C SER A 289 -17.70 -5.49 3.01
N TYR A 290 -18.09 -6.68 2.57
CA TYR A 290 -18.85 -7.63 3.39
C TYR A 290 -18.34 -9.05 3.16
N GLY A 291 -17.79 -9.64 4.22
CA GLY A 291 -17.29 -11.02 4.25
C GLY A 291 -18.33 -11.97 4.85
N LEU A 292 -18.56 -13.11 4.19
CA LEU A 292 -19.42 -14.18 4.65
C LEU A 292 -18.89 -15.56 4.26
N GLY A 293 -18.31 -16.27 5.21
CA GLY A 293 -17.67 -17.56 4.97
C GLY A 293 -16.53 -17.43 3.96
N PRO A 294 -16.49 -18.20 2.86
CA PRO A 294 -15.43 -18.08 1.86
C PRO A 294 -15.64 -16.93 0.85
N TRP A 295 -16.73 -16.18 0.95
CA TRP A 295 -17.06 -15.11 0.04
C TRP A 295 -16.79 -13.74 0.67
N SER A 296 -16.24 -12.84 -0.11
CA SER A 296 -16.20 -11.41 0.18
C SER A 296 -16.70 -10.63 -1.02
N GLY A 297 -17.39 -9.53 -0.77
CA GLY A 297 -17.80 -8.60 -1.80
C GLY A 297 -17.47 -7.19 -1.36
N SER A 298 -16.96 -6.36 -2.27
CA SER A 298 -16.60 -4.98 -1.98
C SER A 298 -17.08 -4.02 -3.06
N ALA A 299 -17.17 -2.74 -2.70
CA ALA A 299 -17.38 -1.64 -3.62
C ALA A 299 -16.62 -0.41 -3.13
N VAL A 300 -15.98 0.30 -4.04
CA VAL A 300 -15.25 1.54 -3.77
C VAL A 300 -15.68 2.61 -4.77
N TYR A 301 -15.79 3.83 -4.27
CA TYR A 301 -15.86 5.04 -5.08
C TYR A 301 -14.69 5.95 -4.67
N ALA A 302 -13.92 6.38 -5.67
CA ALA A 302 -12.85 7.34 -5.46
C ALA A 302 -12.96 8.51 -6.45
N PHE A 303 -12.40 9.66 -6.08
CA PHE A 303 -12.24 10.80 -6.98
C PHE A 303 -10.89 11.47 -6.76
N ARG A 304 -10.40 12.09 -7.82
CA ARG A 304 -9.20 12.92 -7.84
C ARG A 304 -9.55 14.23 -8.52
N ASP A 305 -9.40 15.34 -7.80
CA ASP A 305 -9.65 16.70 -8.30
C ASP A 305 -8.34 17.50 -8.20
N VAL A 306 -7.74 17.80 -9.34
CA VAL A 306 -6.50 18.58 -9.46
C VAL A 306 -6.85 19.88 -10.16
N ASP A 307 -6.37 21.00 -9.62
CA ASP A 307 -6.62 22.32 -10.19
C ASP A 307 -6.28 22.37 -11.69
N ASN A 308 -7.12 23.06 -12.45
CA ASN A 308 -6.99 23.21 -13.91
C ASN A 308 -7.10 21.88 -14.73
N ALA A 309 -7.44 20.76 -14.11
CA ALA A 309 -7.75 19.50 -14.77
C ALA A 309 -9.25 19.18 -14.68
N THR A 310 -9.69 18.11 -15.34
CA THR A 310 -10.99 17.52 -15.08
C THR A 310 -10.96 16.73 -13.79
N THR A 311 -12.05 16.72 -13.02
CA THR A 311 -12.16 15.82 -11.88
C THR A 311 -12.28 14.40 -12.38
N ASP A 312 -11.41 13.52 -11.94
CA ASP A 312 -11.43 12.11 -12.28
C ASP A 312 -12.27 11.31 -11.27
N HIS A 313 -12.93 10.26 -11.76
CA HIS A 313 -13.80 9.41 -10.96
C HIS A 313 -13.54 7.94 -11.21
N LEU A 314 -13.57 7.16 -10.12
CA LEU A 314 -13.47 5.70 -10.12
C LEU A 314 -14.66 5.11 -9.35
N ALA A 315 -15.30 4.10 -9.91
CA ALA A 315 -16.25 3.26 -9.19
C ALA A 315 -15.98 1.80 -9.50
N THR A 316 -15.74 1.00 -8.47
CA THR A 316 -15.38 -0.41 -8.61
C THR A 316 -16.21 -1.30 -7.71
N ALA A 317 -16.40 -2.55 -8.13
CA ALA A 317 -16.98 -3.61 -7.32
C ALA A 317 -16.22 -4.91 -7.56
N THR A 318 -15.89 -5.62 -6.49
CA THR A 318 -15.15 -6.89 -6.53
C THR A 318 -15.94 -7.98 -5.80
N LEU A 319 -15.86 -9.20 -6.29
CA LEU A 319 -16.34 -10.40 -5.62
C LEU A 319 -15.23 -11.41 -5.55
N ASP A 320 -14.94 -11.87 -4.32
CA ASP A 320 -13.85 -12.78 -4.00
C ASP A 320 -14.40 -14.13 -3.51
N TYR A 321 -13.66 -15.17 -3.79
CA TYR A 321 -13.86 -16.49 -3.22
C TYR A 321 -12.54 -17.10 -2.77
N THR A 322 -12.40 -17.39 -1.48
CA THR A 322 -11.21 -18.05 -0.91
C THR A 322 -11.46 -19.55 -0.78
N PHE A 323 -10.64 -20.32 -1.48
CA PHE A 323 -10.68 -21.79 -1.44
C PHE A 323 -10.01 -22.33 -0.17
N ASP A 324 -10.37 -23.57 0.24
CA ASP A 324 -9.76 -24.24 1.38
C ASP A 324 -8.22 -24.40 1.25
N ALA A 325 -7.71 -24.34 0.02
CA ALA A 325 -6.27 -24.38 -0.27
C ALA A 325 -5.53 -23.06 -0.03
N GLY A 326 -6.24 -22.00 0.40
CA GLY A 326 -5.67 -20.68 0.61
C GLY A 326 -5.53 -19.83 -0.66
N VAL A 327 -5.99 -20.32 -1.81
CA VAL A 327 -6.06 -19.51 -3.05
C VAL A 327 -7.30 -18.63 -3.01
N THR A 328 -7.18 -17.36 -3.31
CA THR A 328 -8.32 -16.46 -3.55
C THR A 328 -8.47 -16.20 -5.04
N ALA A 329 -9.71 -16.31 -5.54
CA ALA A 329 -10.06 -15.93 -6.89
C ALA A 329 -11.05 -14.78 -6.86
N SER A 330 -10.78 -13.73 -7.61
CA SER A 330 -11.55 -12.50 -7.64
C SER A 330 -12.01 -12.17 -9.05
N VAL A 331 -13.17 -11.52 -9.14
CA VAL A 331 -13.65 -10.85 -10.35
C VAL A 331 -14.08 -9.45 -9.96
N ALA A 332 -13.68 -8.47 -10.76
CA ALA A 332 -14.01 -7.07 -10.53
C ALA A 332 -14.56 -6.40 -11.78
N TYR A 333 -15.32 -5.34 -11.53
CA TYR A 333 -15.72 -4.36 -12.53
C TYR A 333 -15.21 -2.99 -12.07
N ARG A 334 -14.62 -2.25 -13.00
CA ARG A 334 -14.14 -0.88 -12.82
C ARG A 334 -14.78 0.03 -13.87
N TYR A 335 -15.38 1.12 -13.42
CA TYR A 335 -15.70 2.29 -14.22
C TYR A 335 -14.70 3.39 -13.87
N GLY A 336 -14.01 3.93 -14.84
CA GLY A 336 -13.12 5.08 -14.74
C GLY A 336 -13.59 6.21 -15.65
N ASP A 337 -13.52 7.46 -15.18
CA ASP A 337 -13.57 8.68 -15.98
C ASP A 337 -12.31 9.47 -15.61
N GLU A 338 -11.28 9.33 -16.43
CA GLU A 338 -9.94 9.86 -16.15
C GLU A 338 -9.47 10.71 -17.33
N GLY A 339 -9.17 11.98 -17.03
CA GLY A 339 -8.81 12.94 -18.07
C GLY A 339 -9.92 13.18 -19.11
N GLY A 340 -11.17 12.85 -18.78
CA GLY A 340 -12.32 12.92 -19.68
C GLY A 340 -12.47 11.72 -20.60
N VAL A 341 -11.78 10.62 -20.32
CA VAL A 341 -11.94 9.31 -20.99
C VAL A 341 -12.70 8.39 -20.05
N GLU A 342 -13.94 8.05 -20.43
CA GLU A 342 -14.71 7.02 -19.74
C GLU A 342 -14.23 5.63 -20.18
N SER A 343 -14.07 4.71 -19.23
CA SER A 343 -13.64 3.34 -19.47
C SER A 343 -14.37 2.32 -18.60
N HIS A 344 -14.49 1.09 -19.12
CA HIS A 344 -15.12 -0.04 -18.45
C HIS A 344 -14.18 -1.23 -18.50
N THR A 345 -13.67 -1.65 -17.33
CA THR A 345 -12.71 -2.76 -17.21
C THR A 345 -13.32 -3.93 -16.45
N ILE A 346 -13.04 -5.14 -16.89
CA ILE A 346 -13.30 -6.38 -16.16
C ILE A 346 -11.98 -6.97 -15.75
N GLY A 347 -11.77 -7.10 -14.42
CA GLY A 347 -10.58 -7.67 -13.82
C GLY A 347 -10.79 -9.07 -13.29
N PHE A 348 -9.74 -9.89 -13.36
CA PHE A 348 -9.66 -11.20 -12.74
C PHE A 348 -8.35 -11.28 -11.96
N LEU A 349 -8.40 -11.76 -10.72
CA LEU A 349 -7.23 -11.94 -9.88
C LEU A 349 -7.20 -13.36 -9.31
N LEU A 350 -6.02 -13.97 -9.30
CA LEU A 350 -5.71 -15.15 -8.51
C LEU A 350 -4.58 -14.81 -7.55
N ALA A 351 -4.84 -14.92 -6.25
CA ALA A 351 -3.89 -14.61 -5.20
C ALA A 351 -3.59 -15.84 -4.34
N TYR A 352 -2.34 -16.01 -3.94
CA TYR A 352 -1.89 -17.05 -3.03
C TYR A 352 -0.70 -16.56 -2.19
N GLU A 353 -0.72 -16.81 -0.89
CA GLU A 353 0.38 -16.41 -0.01
C GLU A 353 1.21 -17.63 0.41
N LEU A 354 2.53 -17.46 0.34
CA LEU A 354 3.52 -18.37 0.90
C LEU A 354 4.19 -17.69 2.08
N GLY A 355 4.23 -18.37 3.25
CA GLY A 355 4.91 -17.84 4.42
C GLY A 355 5.68 -18.90 5.18
N PHE A 356 6.79 -18.50 5.78
CA PHE A 356 7.47 -19.34 6.75
C PHE A 356 8.17 -18.50 7.82
N VAL A 357 8.33 -19.09 8.99
CA VAL A 357 9.07 -18.52 10.11
C VAL A 357 10.07 -19.54 10.60
N THR A 358 11.29 -19.11 10.88
CA THR A 358 12.33 -19.96 11.46
C THR A 358 13.11 -19.24 12.55
N ASP A 359 13.27 -19.89 13.70
CA ASP A 359 14.08 -19.42 14.82
C ASP A 359 15.46 -20.07 14.75
N PHE A 360 16.50 -19.28 14.92
CA PHE A 360 17.89 -19.76 14.98
C PHE A 360 18.41 -19.87 16.42
N SER A 361 17.57 -19.62 17.42
CA SER A 361 17.92 -19.86 18.83
C SER A 361 18.05 -21.36 19.07
N ARG A 362 19.24 -21.83 19.40
CA ARG A 362 19.52 -23.18 19.88
C ARG A 362 20.13 -23.13 21.28
#